data_4714f384b0e116608c0fd37897f4049f
#
_entry.id   4714f384b0e116608c0fd37897f4049f
#
_cell.length_a   1.000
_cell.length_b   1.000
_cell.length_c   1.000
_cell.angle_alpha   90.00
_cell.angle_beta   90.00
_cell.angle_gamma   90.00
#
_symmetry.space_group_name_H-M   'P 1'
#
loop_
_entity.id
_entity.type
_entity.pdbx_description
1 polymer ?
#
loop_
_entity_poly.entity_id
_entity_poly.type
_entity_poly.pdbx_seq_one_letter_code
_entity_poly.pdbx_strand_id
1 'polypeptide(L)'
;MVAQSALFALIAASAWSGVYWPDAAAGVLAVVGFVVMAAGIVLFLAAALALGRSFSPFPRPRGGGSVTQHGVYRAVRHPVYGAVLLVALGWSLAESPLGLIGTALLGVLFDLKARLEEQWLGERAYADYRARTPWRFVPGLY
;
A
#
# COMPACT_ATOMS: atom_id res chain seq x y z
N MET A 1 12.95 6.70 3.48
CA MET A 1 12.17 7.85 2.94
C MET A 1 12.57 8.16 1.49
N VAL A 2 13.84 8.43 1.18
CA VAL A 2 14.29 8.81 -0.19
C VAL A 2 13.86 7.81 -1.28
N ALA A 3 14.10 6.51 -1.08
CA ALA A 3 13.71 5.48 -2.06
C ALA A 3 12.20 5.46 -2.35
N GLN A 4 11.36 5.61 -1.33
CA GLN A 4 9.91 5.66 -1.48
C GLN A 4 9.46 6.89 -2.27
N SER A 5 10.02 8.07 -1.96
CA SER A 5 9.70 9.31 -2.69
C SER A 5 10.16 9.24 -4.15
N ALA A 6 11.34 8.63 -4.41
CA ALA A 6 11.82 8.41 -5.77
C ALA A 6 10.91 7.48 -6.57
N LEU A 7 10.41 6.40 -5.96
CA LEU A 7 9.45 5.49 -6.61
C LEU A 7 8.11 6.17 -6.89
N PHE A 8 7.60 7.00 -5.97
CA PHE A 8 6.39 7.79 -6.23
C PHE A 8 6.58 8.75 -7.41
N ALA A 9 7.72 9.44 -7.45
CA ALA A 9 8.04 10.34 -8.57
C ALA A 9 8.15 9.58 -9.89
N LEU A 10 8.77 8.39 -9.89
CA LEU A 10 8.89 7.52 -11.06
C LEU A 10 7.52 7.06 -11.57
N ILE A 11 6.64 6.59 -10.66
CA ILE A 11 5.28 6.16 -11.00
C ILE A 11 4.47 7.33 -11.56
N ALA A 12 4.52 8.49 -10.92
CA ALA A 12 3.84 9.68 -11.40
C ALA A 12 4.38 10.12 -12.79
N ALA A 13 5.71 10.17 -12.96
CA ALA A 13 6.35 10.57 -14.19
C ALA A 13 6.11 9.60 -15.36
N SER A 14 5.71 8.36 -15.09
CA SER A 14 5.41 7.37 -16.14
C SER A 14 4.31 7.83 -17.10
N ALA A 15 3.38 8.68 -16.67
CA ALA A 15 2.34 9.28 -17.50
C ALA A 15 2.90 10.15 -18.65
N TRP A 16 4.10 10.71 -18.48
CA TRP A 16 4.79 11.55 -19.49
C TRP A 16 5.93 10.82 -20.21
N SER A 17 6.02 9.51 -20.06
CA SER A 17 7.10 8.69 -20.61
C SER A 17 7.06 8.52 -22.14
N GLY A 18 5.91 8.81 -22.77
CA GLY A 18 5.66 8.48 -24.17
C GLY A 18 5.35 7.00 -24.44
N VAL A 19 5.32 6.17 -23.39
CA VAL A 19 4.93 4.76 -23.47
C VAL A 19 3.53 4.60 -22.91
N TYR A 20 2.58 4.34 -23.78
CA TYR A 20 1.15 4.23 -23.43
C TYR A 20 0.61 2.84 -23.69
N TRP A 21 -0.55 2.54 -23.11
CA TRP A 21 -1.29 1.33 -23.42
C TRP A 21 -1.75 1.34 -24.89
N PRO A 22 -1.85 0.17 -25.56
CA PRO A 22 -2.46 0.10 -26.90
C PRO A 22 -3.88 0.67 -26.88
N ASP A 23 -4.26 1.40 -27.95
CA ASP A 23 -5.55 2.09 -28.04
C ASP A 23 -6.74 1.17 -27.76
N ALA A 24 -6.68 -0.08 -28.22
CA ALA A 24 -7.71 -1.09 -27.99
C ALA A 24 -7.95 -1.41 -26.50
N ALA A 25 -6.96 -1.20 -25.62
CA ALA A 25 -7.02 -1.51 -24.20
C ALA A 25 -7.09 -0.27 -23.33
N ALA A 26 -6.59 0.88 -23.81
CA ALA A 26 -6.39 2.09 -23.02
C ALA A 26 -7.66 2.55 -22.29
N GLY A 27 -8.79 2.59 -22.97
CA GLY A 27 -10.05 3.02 -22.37
C GLY A 27 -10.54 2.12 -21.23
N VAL A 28 -10.45 0.80 -21.42
CA VAL A 28 -10.85 -0.16 -20.39
C VAL A 28 -9.88 -0.11 -19.20
N LEU A 29 -8.57 -0.04 -19.46
CA LEU A 29 -7.55 0.05 -18.42
C LEU A 29 -7.64 1.34 -17.63
N ALA A 30 -7.98 2.46 -18.27
CA ALA A 30 -8.23 3.72 -17.59
C ALA A 30 -9.41 3.60 -16.60
N VAL A 31 -10.55 3.06 -17.03
CA VAL A 31 -11.71 2.88 -16.15
C VAL A 31 -11.36 1.94 -14.98
N VAL A 32 -10.75 0.80 -15.25
CA VAL A 32 -10.31 -0.15 -14.21
C VAL A 32 -9.31 0.53 -13.28
N GLY A 33 -8.35 1.28 -13.82
CA GLY A 33 -7.35 2.01 -13.05
C GLY A 33 -7.98 3.01 -12.09
N PHE A 34 -8.93 3.82 -12.56
CA PHE A 34 -9.64 4.77 -11.68
C PHE A 34 -10.46 4.08 -10.59
N VAL A 35 -11.11 2.95 -10.89
CA VAL A 35 -11.85 2.16 -9.88
C VAL A 35 -10.89 1.61 -8.82
N VAL A 36 -9.76 1.04 -9.22
CA VAL A 36 -8.72 0.51 -8.32
C VAL A 36 -8.12 1.63 -7.47
N MET A 37 -7.85 2.79 -8.07
CA MET A 37 -7.34 3.96 -7.36
C MET A 37 -8.35 4.48 -6.32
N ALA A 38 -9.62 4.58 -6.70
CA ALA A 38 -10.68 4.99 -5.76
C ALA A 38 -10.79 4.02 -4.58
N ALA A 39 -10.75 2.70 -4.83
CA ALA A 39 -10.73 1.68 -3.77
C ALA A 39 -9.51 1.85 -2.85
N GLY A 40 -8.33 2.14 -3.41
CA GLY A 40 -7.12 2.44 -2.64
C GLY A 40 -7.28 3.67 -1.76
N ILE A 41 -7.86 4.75 -2.27
CA ILE A 41 -8.13 5.97 -1.50
C ILE A 41 -9.10 5.69 -0.35
N VAL A 42 -10.19 4.97 -0.59
CA VAL A 42 -11.16 4.59 0.45
C VAL A 42 -10.49 3.73 1.52
N LEU A 43 -9.68 2.75 1.14
CA LEU A 43 -8.93 1.92 2.08
C LEU A 43 -7.93 2.75 2.90
N PHE A 44 -7.24 3.71 2.26
CA PHE A 44 -6.32 4.61 2.95
C PHE A 44 -7.04 5.44 4.02
N LEU A 45 -8.16 6.04 3.67
CA LEU A 45 -8.97 6.83 4.61
C LEU A 45 -9.48 5.96 5.77
N ALA A 46 -9.99 4.76 5.49
CA ALA A 46 -10.44 3.84 6.51
C ALA A 46 -9.29 3.41 7.44
N ALA A 47 -8.09 3.16 6.90
CA ALA A 47 -6.91 2.83 7.69
C ALA A 47 -6.42 4.02 8.53
N ALA A 48 -6.40 5.22 7.96
CA ALA A 48 -6.01 6.44 8.68
C ALA A 48 -6.97 6.75 9.84
N LEU A 49 -8.28 6.62 9.61
CA LEU A 49 -9.29 6.80 10.65
C LEU A 49 -9.16 5.75 11.77
N ALA A 50 -8.89 4.48 11.43
CA ALA A 50 -8.66 3.43 12.42
C ALA A 50 -7.39 3.67 13.25
N LEU A 51 -6.33 4.26 12.67
CA LEU A 51 -5.13 4.64 13.41
C LEU A 51 -5.33 5.87 14.29
N GLY A 52 -6.19 6.80 13.88
CA GLY A 52 -6.45 8.02 14.60
C GLY A 52 -5.15 8.77 14.97
N ARG A 53 -4.96 9.05 16.28
CA ARG A 53 -3.76 9.74 16.79
C ARG A 53 -2.46 8.92 16.67
N SER A 54 -2.57 7.61 16.45
CA SER A 54 -1.41 6.71 16.26
C SER A 54 -0.88 6.74 14.83
N PHE A 55 -1.55 7.45 13.92
CA PHE A 55 -1.09 7.59 12.54
C PHE A 55 0.28 8.28 12.50
N SER A 56 1.28 7.59 11.96
CA SER A 56 2.63 8.11 11.79
C SER A 56 3.22 7.62 10.47
N PRO A 57 3.80 8.50 9.66
CA PRO A 57 4.53 8.09 8.46
C PRO A 57 5.88 7.42 8.79
N PHE A 58 6.28 7.43 10.05
CA PHE A 58 7.53 6.80 10.51
C PHE A 58 7.26 5.41 11.05
N PRO A 59 8.15 4.43 10.78
CA PRO A 59 7.96 3.03 11.14
C PRO A 59 8.08 2.74 12.65
N ARG A 60 8.40 3.71 13.48
CA ARG A 60 8.51 3.52 14.94
C ARG A 60 7.19 3.82 15.64
N PRO A 61 6.64 2.89 16.44
CA PRO A 61 5.48 3.16 17.28
C PRO A 61 5.77 4.33 18.23
N ARG A 62 4.90 5.34 18.25
CA ARG A 62 4.97 6.41 19.25
C ARG A 62 4.30 5.91 20.52
N GLY A 63 5.13 5.66 21.58
CA GLY A 63 4.65 5.43 22.95
C GLY A 63 3.95 4.09 23.18
N GLY A 64 4.59 3.16 23.87
CA GLY A 64 3.92 2.08 24.58
C GLY A 64 3.30 0.92 23.80
N GLY A 65 3.63 0.73 22.55
CA GLY A 65 3.52 -0.59 21.88
C GLY A 65 2.12 -1.20 21.65
N SER A 66 1.01 -0.45 21.72
CA SER A 66 -0.29 -1.03 21.37
C SER A 66 -0.48 -1.08 19.85
N VAL A 67 -0.58 -2.29 19.32
CA VAL A 67 -0.90 -2.53 17.89
C VAL A 67 -2.38 -2.25 17.68
N THR A 68 -2.72 -1.39 16.72
CA THR A 68 -4.12 -1.17 16.32
C THR A 68 -4.68 -2.44 15.70
N GLN A 69 -5.77 -2.96 16.29
CA GLN A 69 -6.39 -4.24 15.90
C GLN A 69 -7.88 -4.10 15.57
N HIS A 70 -8.34 -2.90 15.22
CA HIS A 70 -9.75 -2.65 14.89
C HIS A 70 -9.92 -2.11 13.46
N GLY A 71 -11.16 -2.05 12.99
CA GLY A 71 -11.45 -1.61 11.63
C GLY A 71 -10.77 -2.52 10.59
N VAL A 72 -10.17 -1.91 9.57
CA VAL A 72 -9.48 -2.63 8.48
C VAL A 72 -8.25 -3.42 8.92
N TYR A 73 -7.67 -3.09 10.11
CA TYR A 73 -6.57 -3.83 10.72
C TYR A 73 -6.96 -5.22 11.25
N ARG A 74 -8.23 -5.56 11.26
CA ARG A 74 -8.71 -6.93 11.51
C ARG A 74 -8.54 -7.83 10.29
N ALA A 75 -8.58 -7.25 9.10
CA ALA A 75 -8.46 -8.00 7.85
C ALA A 75 -7.01 -8.14 7.38
N VAL A 76 -6.22 -7.06 7.48
CA VAL A 76 -4.80 -7.04 7.06
C VAL A 76 -3.96 -6.25 8.05
N ARG A 77 -2.69 -6.62 8.20
CA ARG A 77 -1.77 -6.00 9.17
C ARG A 77 -1.27 -4.62 8.74
N HIS A 78 -1.10 -4.39 7.43
CA HIS A 78 -0.56 -3.15 6.85
C HIS A 78 -1.50 -2.55 5.79
N PRO A 79 -2.74 -2.17 6.15
CA PRO A 79 -3.74 -1.67 5.20
C PRO A 79 -3.30 -0.37 4.51
N VAL A 80 -2.51 0.49 5.18
CA VAL A 80 -1.96 1.72 4.58
C VAL A 80 -1.05 1.40 3.40
N TYR A 81 -0.18 0.40 3.53
CA TYR A 81 0.70 -0.01 2.43
C TYR A 81 -0.08 -0.62 1.27
N GLY A 82 -1.05 -1.49 1.57
CA GLY A 82 -1.97 -2.04 0.56
C GLY A 82 -2.74 -0.95 -0.18
N ALA A 83 -3.25 0.03 0.55
CA ALA A 83 -3.96 1.18 -0.02
C ALA A 83 -3.09 1.99 -0.99
N VAL A 84 -1.85 2.31 -0.60
CA VAL A 84 -0.91 3.04 -1.45
C VAL A 84 -0.54 2.23 -2.69
N LEU A 85 -0.37 0.91 -2.56
CA LEU A 85 -0.12 0.03 -3.71
C LEU A 85 -1.31 -0.01 -4.67
N LEU A 86 -2.55 -0.01 -4.17
CA LEU A 86 -3.74 0.08 -5.01
C LEU A 86 -3.80 1.42 -5.76
N VAL A 87 -3.49 2.54 -5.11
CA VAL A 87 -3.42 3.85 -5.78
C VAL A 87 -2.34 3.85 -6.86
N ALA A 88 -1.14 3.34 -6.57
CA ALA A 88 -0.06 3.25 -7.53
C ALA A 88 -0.40 2.33 -8.71
N LEU A 89 -1.03 1.19 -8.45
CA LEU A 89 -1.50 0.25 -9.46
C LEU A 89 -2.57 0.90 -10.34
N GLY A 90 -3.57 1.54 -9.73
CA GLY A 90 -4.65 2.22 -10.45
C GLY A 90 -4.12 3.32 -11.38
N TRP A 91 -3.17 4.13 -10.89
CA TRP A 91 -2.47 5.13 -11.70
C TRP A 91 -1.75 4.48 -12.89
N SER A 92 -0.98 3.42 -12.63
CA SER A 92 -0.21 2.72 -13.66
C SER A 92 -1.11 2.12 -14.75
N LEU A 93 -2.25 1.54 -14.35
CA LEU A 93 -3.25 1.02 -15.29
C LEU A 93 -3.89 2.13 -16.12
N ALA A 94 -4.15 3.29 -15.52
CA ALA A 94 -4.78 4.40 -16.21
C ALA A 94 -3.85 5.08 -17.23
N GLU A 95 -2.54 5.22 -16.89
CA GLU A 95 -1.64 6.10 -17.62
C GLU A 95 -0.59 5.36 -18.46
N SER A 96 0.13 4.39 -17.86
CA SER A 96 1.29 3.82 -18.55
C SER A 96 1.71 2.46 -18.00
N PRO A 97 2.04 1.48 -18.86
CA PRO A 97 2.59 0.19 -18.42
C PRO A 97 3.92 0.31 -17.67
N LEU A 98 4.71 1.37 -17.90
CA LEU A 98 5.96 1.61 -17.18
C LEU A 98 5.73 1.86 -15.69
N GLY A 99 4.58 2.45 -15.33
CA GLY A 99 4.19 2.65 -13.93
C GLY A 99 4.09 1.33 -13.14
N LEU A 100 3.77 0.21 -13.81
CA LEU A 100 3.70 -1.11 -13.17
C LEU A 100 5.06 -1.55 -12.61
N ILE A 101 6.16 -1.20 -13.27
CA ILE A 101 7.52 -1.50 -12.79
C ILE A 101 7.76 -0.75 -11.47
N GLY A 102 7.45 0.54 -11.44
CA GLY A 102 7.56 1.35 -10.22
C GLY A 102 6.65 0.82 -9.10
N THR A 103 5.42 0.43 -9.44
CA THR A 103 4.47 -0.16 -8.48
C THR A 103 4.97 -1.49 -7.91
N ALA A 104 5.55 -2.37 -8.74
CA ALA A 104 6.14 -3.63 -8.27
C ALA A 104 7.34 -3.38 -7.33
N LEU A 105 8.24 -2.45 -7.68
CA LEU A 105 9.36 -2.06 -6.82
C LEU A 105 8.88 -1.44 -5.50
N LEU A 106 7.81 -0.64 -5.53
CA LEU A 106 7.18 -0.09 -4.34
C LEU A 106 6.59 -1.20 -3.46
N GLY A 107 6.00 -2.23 -4.06
CA GLY A 107 5.51 -3.42 -3.36
C GLY A 107 6.64 -4.15 -2.61
N VAL A 108 7.77 -4.38 -3.26
CA VAL A 108 8.96 -4.96 -2.63
C VAL A 108 9.45 -4.09 -1.47
N LEU A 109 9.54 -2.78 -1.67
CA LEU A 109 9.96 -1.84 -0.62
C LEU A 109 9.02 -1.89 0.58
N PHE A 110 7.71 -1.93 0.36
CA PHE A 110 6.73 -2.00 1.44
C PHE A 110 6.74 -3.35 2.15
N ASP A 111 7.00 -4.45 1.44
CA ASP A 111 7.17 -5.74 2.11
C ASP A 111 8.40 -5.74 3.03
N LEU A 112 9.53 -5.22 2.57
CA LEU A 112 10.73 -5.09 3.40
C LEU A 112 10.47 -4.19 4.61
N LYS A 113 9.78 -3.06 4.43
CA LYS A 113 9.41 -2.18 5.55
C LYS A 113 8.46 -2.87 6.53
N ALA A 114 7.43 -3.56 6.04
CA ALA A 114 6.50 -4.29 6.87
C ALA A 114 7.21 -5.36 7.71
N ARG A 115 8.16 -6.11 7.12
CA ARG A 115 8.98 -7.10 7.85
C ARG A 115 9.80 -6.46 8.97
N LEU A 116 10.43 -5.32 8.71
CA LEU A 116 11.20 -4.58 9.71
C LEU A 116 10.31 -4.04 10.84
N GLU A 117 9.13 -3.50 10.51
CA GLU A 117 8.16 -3.03 11.50
C GLU A 117 7.65 -4.18 12.39
N GLU A 118 7.34 -5.34 11.78
CA GLU A 118 6.92 -6.54 12.49
C GLU A 118 7.99 -7.02 13.48
N GLN A 119 9.29 -6.93 13.14
CA GLN A 119 10.41 -7.29 14.03
C GLN A 119 10.53 -6.33 15.24
N TRP A 120 10.24 -5.03 15.06
CA TRP A 120 10.36 -4.04 16.13
C TRP A 120 9.20 -4.09 17.14
N LEU A 121 8.05 -4.66 16.79
CA LEU A 121 6.89 -4.72 17.67
C LEU A 121 6.98 -5.78 18.78
N GLY A 122 8.03 -6.61 18.76
CA GLY A 122 8.28 -7.64 19.76
C GLY A 122 7.48 -8.93 19.56
N GLU A 123 8.13 -10.08 19.72
CA GLU A 123 7.58 -11.38 19.30
C GLU A 123 6.28 -11.78 20.00
N ARG A 124 6.13 -11.52 21.31
CA ARG A 124 4.98 -12.04 22.08
C ARG A 124 3.68 -11.29 21.81
N ALA A 125 3.67 -9.97 21.89
CA ALA A 125 2.45 -9.17 21.68
C ALA A 125 1.99 -9.19 20.22
N TYR A 126 2.94 -9.31 19.29
CA TYR A 126 2.66 -9.35 17.86
C TYR A 126 2.28 -10.74 17.34
N ALA A 127 2.75 -11.83 17.99
CA ALA A 127 2.44 -13.21 17.61
C ALA A 127 0.93 -13.48 17.61
N ASP A 128 0.23 -13.06 18.65
CA ASP A 128 -1.22 -13.22 18.78
C ASP A 128 -2.00 -12.43 17.72
N TYR A 129 -1.55 -11.23 17.41
CA TYR A 129 -2.14 -10.42 16.33
C TYR A 129 -1.90 -11.08 14.97
N ARG A 130 -0.68 -11.52 14.68
CA ARG A 130 -0.32 -12.21 13.44
C ARG A 130 -1.11 -13.51 13.26
N ALA A 131 -1.36 -14.26 14.32
CA ALA A 131 -2.16 -15.48 14.27
C ALA A 131 -3.63 -15.21 13.89
N ARG A 132 -4.19 -14.08 14.38
CA ARG A 132 -5.57 -13.67 14.08
C ARG A 132 -5.71 -12.94 12.75
N THR A 133 -4.65 -12.27 12.28
CA THR A 133 -4.63 -11.49 11.05
C THR A 133 -3.42 -11.93 10.21
N PRO A 134 -3.53 -13.05 9.48
CA PRO A 134 -2.39 -13.64 8.76
C PRO A 134 -1.94 -12.82 7.54
N TRP A 135 -2.85 -12.02 6.98
CA TRP A 135 -2.62 -11.27 5.74
C TRP A 135 -1.91 -9.94 5.99
N ARG A 136 -0.92 -9.60 5.12
CA ARG A 136 -0.21 -8.32 5.22
C ARG A 136 -0.91 -7.19 4.52
N PHE A 137 -1.14 -7.30 3.21
CA PHE A 137 -1.67 -6.23 2.37
C PHE A 137 -3.02 -6.55 1.77
N VAL A 138 -3.24 -7.81 1.35
CA VAL A 138 -4.42 -8.25 0.62
C VAL A 138 -5.03 -9.46 1.33
N PRO A 139 -6.29 -9.38 1.77
CA PRO A 139 -6.97 -10.51 2.40
C PRO A 139 -7.00 -11.72 1.46
N GLY A 140 -6.65 -12.89 1.97
CA GLY A 140 -6.66 -14.14 1.21
C GLY A 140 -5.47 -14.37 0.28
N LEU A 141 -4.59 -13.40 0.09
CA LEU A 141 -3.46 -13.51 -0.85
C LEU A 141 -2.10 -13.33 -0.16
N TYR A 142 -1.91 -12.21 0.54
CA TYR A 142 -0.59 -11.90 1.12
C TYR A 142 -0.68 -11.04 2.39
#